data_8a11065e94103ef46c1dadd113e1785c
#
_entry.id   8a11065e94103ef46c1dadd113e1785c
#
_cell.length_a   1.000
_cell.length_b   1.000
_cell.length_c   1.000
_cell.angle_alpha   90.00
_cell.angle_beta   90.00
_cell.angle_gamma   90.00
#
_symmetry.space_group_name_H-M   'P 1'
#
loop_
_entity.id
_entity.type
_entity.pdbx_description
1 polymer ?
#
loop_
_entity_poly.entity_id
_entity_poly.type
_entity_poly.pdbx_seq_one_letter_code
_entity_poly.pdbx_strand_id
1 'polypeptide(L)'
;MPRLMRSFVAAVVLLTPVILLAQEKADKPPESGPPAGTWKVYMPFLGEEGTGNQARYLVKFSQKDGKWSGSVVSAAKGWPKATVEKVSVSDKGVGFVMKIGALPIACEVKPAKDGKASTLYGLATIRKRPTPIEMEPTTIASLDPVALLEERFAKEPPGHALIPMGLNLLGQSEARKLDPKLVKSYAEKVAKSAGMYGPSFQRDALLDVARTLNEEAGYEKIGLEYARRAEKTLDAKESPSAQKRVLDVLVQSLEKTKRDEEVKTVQARLATLDFRIKPKAFAGRKAKSDRVVLVELFTGAQCPPCVAADLAFDAVGKSYKPTEVVLLQYHMHVPGPDPLTSPASVGRQGFYEDSVKGAPSIFFSGRPIAGGGGTREDAPEKYDEYLEAIDPMLETPAGASLSLTATRAGPKLRIDAKVDKLTEVGDDIRLRVALVEETVHYKGRNGVPVHHQVVRAMPGGAEGTKLGKKTFEKTFDIDITAVRKELTEYLDQFEKKTPFPTKDRPLELKKLRVVAFVQSDKTNEVLQAVQVDIKEEPKKKDEPKKKEEAKKDKDD
;
A
#
# COMPACT_ATOMS: atom_id res chain seq x y z
N MET A 1 68.84 9.73 -22.75
CA MET A 1 69.45 11.04 -22.49
C MET A 1 68.37 12.10 -22.38
N PRO A 2 68.49 12.99 -21.44
CA PRO A 2 67.38 13.74 -20.86
C PRO A 2 67.19 15.14 -21.43
N ARG A 3 66.06 15.73 -21.30
CA ARG A 3 65.92 17.20 -21.11
C ARG A 3 64.80 17.57 -20.22
N LEU A 4 65.16 18.07 -19.06
CA LEU A 4 64.31 18.85 -18.16
C LEU A 4 63.72 20.07 -18.88
N MET A 5 62.47 20.36 -18.59
CA MET A 5 61.97 21.74 -18.62
C MET A 5 61.05 22.01 -17.44
N ARG A 6 61.46 22.96 -16.64
CA ARG A 6 60.77 23.52 -15.47
C ARG A 6 59.52 24.30 -15.93
N SER A 7 58.44 24.14 -15.27
CA SER A 7 57.29 25.04 -15.42
C SER A 7 56.85 25.54 -14.05
N PHE A 8 56.74 26.83 -14.00
CA PHE A 8 56.33 27.67 -12.86
C PHE A 8 54.94 27.31 -12.35
N VAL A 9 54.83 27.14 -11.05
CA VAL A 9 53.55 27.12 -10.33
C VAL A 9 53.21 28.56 -9.96
N ALA A 10 52.20 29.13 -10.60
CA ALA A 10 51.57 30.36 -10.18
C ALA A 10 50.43 30.01 -9.19
N ALA A 11 50.67 30.32 -7.93
CA ALA A 11 49.64 30.22 -6.89
C ALA A 11 48.62 31.35 -7.05
N VAL A 12 47.44 31.03 -7.53
CA VAL A 12 46.28 31.95 -7.44
C VAL A 12 45.59 31.74 -6.09
N VAL A 13 45.80 32.67 -5.19
CA VAL A 13 45.10 32.78 -3.92
C VAL A 13 43.69 33.34 -4.23
N LEU A 14 42.71 32.46 -4.31
CA LEU A 14 41.30 32.85 -4.31
C LEU A 14 40.88 33.11 -2.86
N LEU A 15 40.75 34.34 -2.50
CA LEU A 15 40.07 34.85 -1.30
C LEU A 15 38.58 34.55 -1.44
N THR A 16 38.12 33.47 -0.85
CA THR A 16 36.69 33.26 -0.59
C THR A 16 36.27 34.08 0.65
N PRO A 17 35.19 34.88 0.59
CA PRO A 17 34.69 35.52 1.78
C PRO A 17 34.13 34.43 2.71
N VAL A 18 34.72 34.29 3.87
CA VAL A 18 34.19 33.54 5.00
C VAL A 18 32.97 34.35 5.48
N ILE A 19 31.80 33.93 5.07
CA ILE A 19 30.54 34.35 5.74
C ILE A 19 30.57 33.71 7.11
N LEU A 20 30.94 34.52 8.10
CA LEU A 20 30.74 34.18 9.50
C LEU A 20 29.22 34.13 9.74
N LEU A 21 28.62 32.96 9.57
CA LEU A 21 27.34 32.64 10.21
C LEU A 21 27.61 32.70 11.71
N ALA A 22 27.08 33.75 12.36
CA ALA A 22 26.99 33.79 13.81
C ALA A 22 26.27 32.50 14.25
N GLN A 23 27.04 31.50 14.67
CA GLN A 23 26.52 30.48 15.56
C GLN A 23 26.09 31.21 16.82
N GLU A 24 24.78 31.40 16.98
CA GLU A 24 24.25 31.57 18.31
C GLU A 24 24.83 30.44 19.15
N LYS A 25 25.65 30.81 20.11
CA LYS A 25 26.17 29.90 21.12
C LYS A 25 24.97 29.18 21.71
N ALA A 26 24.79 27.94 21.34
CA ALA A 26 24.02 27.04 22.19
C ALA A 26 24.67 27.13 23.57
N ASP A 27 23.94 27.70 24.51
CA ASP A 27 24.37 27.76 25.91
C ASP A 27 24.79 26.34 26.32
N LYS A 28 26.05 26.20 26.71
CA LYS A 28 26.52 25.00 27.38
C LYS A 28 25.53 24.66 28.48
N PRO A 29 25.07 23.42 28.62
CA PRO A 29 24.29 23.03 29.77
C PRO A 29 25.12 23.38 31.01
N PRO A 30 24.54 24.02 32.03
CA PRO A 30 25.27 24.43 33.20
C PRO A 30 25.89 23.21 33.88
N GLU A 31 27.20 23.24 34.07
CA GLU A 31 27.90 22.32 34.95
C GLU A 31 27.19 22.37 36.33
N SER A 32 26.60 21.23 36.74
CA SER A 32 26.04 20.95 38.09
C SER A 32 25.33 22.12 38.79
N GLY A 33 24.55 22.87 38.09
CA GLY A 33 23.72 23.95 38.64
C GLY A 33 22.25 23.53 38.79
N PRO A 34 21.48 24.19 39.61
CA PRO A 34 20.11 23.84 39.91
C PRO A 34 19.18 23.99 38.71
N PRO A 35 18.06 23.27 38.64
CA PRO A 35 17.24 23.01 37.47
C PRO A 35 16.26 24.14 37.15
N ALA A 36 16.73 25.39 37.00
CA ALA A 36 15.88 26.49 36.51
C ALA A 36 15.41 26.14 35.10
N GLY A 37 14.09 26.22 34.85
CA GLY A 37 13.50 25.91 33.55
C GLY A 37 12.24 25.06 33.64
N THR A 38 11.73 24.64 32.49
CA THR A 38 10.53 23.80 32.39
C THR A 38 10.94 22.34 32.18
N TRP A 39 10.23 21.44 32.85
CA TRP A 39 10.51 20.01 32.89
C TRP A 39 9.25 19.21 32.57
N LYS A 40 9.34 18.24 31.69
CA LYS A 40 8.34 17.18 31.53
C LYS A 40 8.46 16.20 32.68
N VAL A 41 7.35 15.90 33.33
CA VAL A 41 7.29 14.98 34.48
C VAL A 41 6.59 13.71 34.04
N TYR A 42 7.30 12.59 34.17
CA TYR A 42 6.84 11.23 33.87
C TYR A 42 6.59 10.49 35.17
N MET A 43 5.39 9.89 35.29
CA MET A 43 4.99 9.06 36.44
C MET A 43 4.42 7.74 35.92
N PRO A 44 5.25 6.74 35.61
CA PRO A 44 4.86 5.53 34.86
C PRO A 44 3.77 4.69 35.55
N PHE A 45 3.61 4.80 36.86
CA PHE A 45 2.63 4.00 37.63
C PHE A 45 1.23 4.59 37.69
N LEU A 46 1.00 5.76 37.15
CA LEU A 46 -0.30 6.40 37.13
C LEU A 46 -0.97 6.28 35.73
N GLY A 47 -0.45 5.41 34.85
CA GLY A 47 -0.97 5.15 33.51
C GLY A 47 -1.45 3.72 33.36
N GLU A 48 -2.34 3.49 32.38
CA GLU A 48 -2.76 2.15 31.96
C GLU A 48 -1.58 1.38 31.37
N GLU A 49 -1.56 0.06 31.56
CA GLU A 49 -0.58 -0.84 30.95
C GLU A 49 -0.58 -0.64 29.42
N GLY A 50 0.59 -0.33 28.85
CA GLY A 50 0.78 -0.16 27.40
C GLY A 50 0.79 1.27 26.87
N THR A 51 0.40 2.29 27.63
CA THR A 51 0.62 3.69 27.24
C THR A 51 2.05 4.09 27.59
N GLY A 52 2.96 3.98 26.66
CA GLY A 52 4.37 4.28 26.81
C GLY A 52 4.65 5.57 27.61
N ASN A 53 5.88 5.79 27.95
CA ASN A 53 6.37 6.86 28.81
C ASN A 53 5.86 8.26 28.37
N GLN A 54 4.64 8.66 28.80
CA GLN A 54 4.02 9.94 28.47
C GLN A 54 4.17 10.93 29.64
N ALA A 55 4.66 12.13 29.33
CA ALA A 55 4.70 13.21 30.31
C ALA A 55 3.30 13.55 30.80
N ARG A 56 3.11 13.62 32.10
CA ARG A 56 1.82 13.93 32.74
C ARG A 56 1.68 15.39 33.13
N TYR A 57 2.80 16.04 33.45
CA TYR A 57 2.83 17.44 33.84
C TYR A 57 4.05 18.16 33.24
N LEU A 58 3.92 19.46 32.98
CA LEU A 58 5.04 20.39 32.84
C LEU A 58 5.20 21.15 34.14
N VAL A 59 6.38 21.06 34.73
CA VAL A 59 6.74 21.78 35.95
C VAL A 59 7.85 22.78 35.61
N LYS A 60 7.68 24.03 36.00
CA LYS A 60 8.70 25.06 35.85
C LYS A 60 9.30 25.36 37.23
N PHE A 61 10.61 25.27 37.36
CA PHE A 61 11.36 25.75 38.50
C PHE A 61 12.00 27.11 38.19
N SER A 62 11.97 27.99 39.15
CA SER A 62 12.61 29.33 39.11
C SER A 62 13.21 29.71 40.43
N GLN A 63 14.27 30.50 40.36
CA GLN A 63 14.93 31.03 41.57
C GLN A 63 14.81 32.56 41.56
N LYS A 64 14.39 33.14 42.67
CA LYS A 64 14.37 34.56 42.88
C LYS A 64 14.89 34.88 44.28
N ASP A 65 15.83 35.79 44.39
CA ASP A 65 16.47 36.20 45.66
C ASP A 65 16.96 35.01 46.51
N GLY A 66 17.61 34.04 45.86
CA GLY A 66 18.12 32.79 46.48
C GLY A 66 17.05 31.75 46.83
N LYS A 67 15.76 32.07 46.71
CA LYS A 67 14.66 31.15 47.03
C LYS A 67 14.15 30.45 45.78
N TRP A 68 14.00 29.15 45.87
CA TRP A 68 13.44 28.30 44.83
C TRP A 68 11.91 28.24 44.90
N SER A 69 11.28 28.27 43.76
CA SER A 69 9.85 28.07 43.61
C SER A 69 9.57 27.14 42.43
N GLY A 70 8.41 26.45 42.44
CA GLY A 70 7.94 25.62 41.35
C GLY A 70 6.48 25.90 41.04
N SER A 71 6.11 25.76 39.76
CA SER A 71 4.72 25.85 39.33
C SER A 71 4.43 24.80 38.27
N VAL A 72 3.19 24.27 38.24
CA VAL A 72 2.71 23.45 37.13
C VAL A 72 2.28 24.38 36.01
N VAL A 73 2.92 24.22 34.85
CA VAL A 73 2.64 25.03 33.65
C VAL A 73 1.53 24.42 32.81
N SER A 74 1.53 23.07 32.70
CA SER A 74 0.56 22.31 31.93
C SER A 74 0.37 20.92 32.52
N ALA A 75 -0.84 20.35 32.31
CA ALA A 75 -1.15 18.96 32.58
C ALA A 75 -1.62 18.27 31.31
N ALA A 76 -1.32 16.99 31.17
CA ALA A 76 -1.82 16.18 30.07
C ALA A 76 -3.36 16.11 30.09
N LYS A 77 -3.97 15.96 28.91
CA LYS A 77 -5.44 15.88 28.78
C LYS A 77 -6.00 14.78 29.68
N GLY A 78 -7.00 15.11 30.48
CA GLY A 78 -7.64 14.18 31.41
C GLY A 78 -6.95 14.04 32.78
N TRP A 79 -5.80 14.70 32.99
CA TRP A 79 -5.11 14.68 34.28
C TRP A 79 -5.59 15.79 35.21
N PRO A 80 -5.70 15.54 36.54
CA PRO A 80 -6.14 16.55 37.51
C PRO A 80 -5.18 17.74 37.56
N LYS A 81 -5.69 18.91 37.95
CA LYS A 81 -4.85 20.07 38.26
C LYS A 81 -3.89 19.73 39.40
N ALA A 82 -2.66 20.23 39.29
CA ALA A 82 -1.64 20.07 40.29
C ALA A 82 -0.94 21.39 40.62
N THR A 83 -0.33 21.45 41.82
CA THR A 83 0.54 22.55 42.25
C THR A 83 1.87 22.00 42.72
N VAL A 84 2.91 22.83 42.76
CA VAL A 84 4.23 22.49 43.30
C VAL A 84 4.51 23.39 44.47
N GLU A 85 4.89 22.77 45.57
CA GLU A 85 5.18 23.42 46.87
C GLU A 85 6.51 22.91 47.44
N LYS A 86 7.08 23.64 48.42
CA LYS A 86 8.25 23.24 49.21
C LYS A 86 9.45 22.80 48.34
N VAL A 87 9.80 23.65 47.35
CA VAL A 87 10.95 23.35 46.50
C VAL A 87 12.25 23.59 47.25
N SER A 88 13.09 22.55 47.26
CA SER A 88 14.46 22.60 47.80
C SER A 88 15.44 22.08 46.74
N VAL A 89 16.53 22.78 46.55
CA VAL A 89 17.58 22.41 45.60
C VAL A 89 18.91 22.39 46.30
N SER A 90 19.65 21.31 46.13
CA SER A 90 20.99 21.12 46.69
C SER A 90 21.89 20.42 45.66
N ASP A 91 23.15 20.25 45.98
CA ASP A 91 24.11 19.39 45.27
C ASP A 91 23.67 17.92 45.14
N LYS A 92 22.76 17.48 46.03
CA LYS A 92 22.21 16.11 46.01
C LYS A 92 21.00 15.92 45.12
N GLY A 93 20.38 17.01 44.64
CA GLY A 93 19.21 16.96 43.78
C GLY A 93 18.12 17.98 44.10
N VAL A 94 16.92 17.71 43.65
CA VAL A 94 15.74 18.58 43.79
C VAL A 94 14.67 17.84 44.57
N GLY A 95 14.26 18.42 45.67
CA GLY A 95 13.09 17.96 46.45
C GLY A 95 11.93 18.94 46.26
N PHE A 96 10.72 18.43 46.09
CA PHE A 96 9.49 19.24 46.01
C PHE A 96 8.26 18.42 46.39
N VAL A 97 7.19 19.09 46.74
CA VAL A 97 5.88 18.45 46.92
C VAL A 97 4.98 18.80 45.76
N MET A 98 4.55 17.81 44.99
CA MET A 98 3.51 17.96 43.98
C MET A 98 2.16 17.61 44.60
N LYS A 99 1.21 18.54 44.57
CA LYS A 99 -0.14 18.30 45.09
C LYS A 99 -1.09 18.11 43.92
N ILE A 100 -1.55 16.87 43.71
CA ILE A 100 -2.47 16.49 42.63
C ILE A 100 -3.89 16.37 43.22
N GLY A 101 -4.76 17.32 42.94
CA GLY A 101 -6.02 17.47 43.67
C GLY A 101 -5.77 17.65 45.18
N ALA A 102 -6.30 16.73 46.00
CA ALA A 102 -6.08 16.73 47.46
C ALA A 102 -4.85 15.91 47.92
N LEU A 103 -4.17 15.21 46.99
CA LEU A 103 -3.10 14.26 47.31
C LEU A 103 -1.72 14.94 47.27
N PRO A 104 -1.01 15.13 48.40
CA PRO A 104 0.37 15.60 48.38
C PRO A 104 1.31 14.43 48.07
N ILE A 105 2.23 14.64 47.14
CA ILE A 105 3.24 13.66 46.69
C ILE A 105 4.61 14.31 46.87
N ALA A 106 5.40 13.77 47.82
CA ALA A 106 6.77 14.18 47.98
C ALA A 106 7.65 13.58 46.89
N CYS A 107 8.37 14.40 46.15
CA CYS A 107 9.23 14.03 45.03
C CYS A 107 10.69 14.40 45.37
N GLU A 108 11.60 13.47 45.12
CA GLU A 108 13.06 13.68 45.23
C GLU A 108 13.70 13.15 43.94
N VAL A 109 14.36 14.02 43.17
CA VAL A 109 15.00 13.70 41.89
C VAL A 109 16.44 14.22 41.87
N LYS A 110 17.31 13.50 41.14
CA LYS A 110 18.73 13.83 40.98
C LYS A 110 19.22 13.50 39.58
N PRO A 111 20.28 14.12 39.08
CA PRO A 111 20.89 13.77 37.79
C PRO A 111 21.33 12.28 37.77
N ALA A 112 21.30 11.67 36.58
CA ALA A 112 21.83 10.33 36.37
C ALA A 112 23.32 10.28 36.66
N LYS A 113 23.79 9.15 37.20
CA LYS A 113 25.21 8.95 37.57
C LYS A 113 26.15 8.86 36.39
N ASP A 114 25.64 8.57 35.19
CA ASP A 114 26.42 8.36 33.95
C ASP A 114 26.75 9.65 33.19
N GLY A 115 26.39 10.79 33.74
CA GLY A 115 26.72 12.11 33.14
C GLY A 115 26.11 12.38 31.75
N LYS A 116 25.27 11.50 31.25
CA LYS A 116 24.71 11.59 29.87
C LYS A 116 23.40 12.35 29.78
N ALA A 117 22.78 12.71 30.87
CA ALA A 117 21.41 13.19 30.76
C ALA A 117 21.19 14.48 31.50
N SER A 118 20.62 15.40 30.75
CA SER A 118 19.78 16.46 31.32
C SER A 118 18.56 15.93 32.07
N THR A 119 18.32 14.62 32.12
CA THR A 119 17.19 13.95 32.79
C THR A 119 17.46 13.75 34.28
N LEU A 120 16.46 14.07 35.09
CA LEU A 120 16.48 13.80 36.55
C LEU A 120 15.67 12.55 36.85
N TYR A 121 16.21 11.67 37.67
CA TYR A 121 15.59 10.42 38.12
C TYR A 121 15.38 10.41 39.62
N GLY A 122 14.28 9.86 40.10
CA GLY A 122 14.05 9.80 41.53
C GLY A 122 12.80 9.04 41.92
N LEU A 123 12.33 9.35 43.12
CA LEU A 123 11.16 8.74 43.72
C LEU A 123 10.12 9.79 44.09
N ALA A 124 8.89 9.47 43.80
CA ALA A 124 7.70 10.12 44.30
C ALA A 124 7.06 9.24 45.36
N THR A 125 6.76 9.76 46.53
CA THR A 125 6.10 9.00 47.61
C THR A 125 4.60 9.16 47.52
N ILE A 126 3.89 8.14 47.02
CA ILE A 126 2.43 8.14 46.85
C ILE A 126 1.83 7.19 47.88
N ARG A 127 1.00 7.73 48.79
CA ARG A 127 0.37 6.93 49.86
C ARG A 127 1.39 6.02 50.64
N LYS A 128 2.55 6.58 50.96
CA LYS A 128 3.69 5.92 51.65
C LYS A 128 4.40 4.83 50.80
N ARG A 129 4.11 4.75 49.47
CA ARG A 129 4.80 3.83 48.56
C ARG A 129 5.78 4.63 47.69
N PRO A 130 7.04 4.22 47.57
CA PRO A 130 7.99 4.83 46.64
C PRO A 130 7.60 4.45 45.20
N THR A 131 7.51 5.46 44.34
CA THR A 131 7.10 5.33 42.94
C THR A 131 8.14 6.05 42.10
N PRO A 132 8.70 5.46 41.05
CA PRO A 132 9.63 6.12 40.14
C PRO A 132 9.04 7.39 39.56
N ILE A 133 9.89 8.42 39.42
CA ILE A 133 9.60 9.68 38.72
C ILE A 133 10.81 10.04 37.87
N GLU A 134 10.54 10.48 36.65
CA GLU A 134 11.55 10.97 35.72
C GLU A 134 11.17 12.38 35.26
N MET A 135 12.18 13.23 35.06
CA MET A 135 11.97 14.58 34.57
C MET A 135 12.95 14.93 33.46
N GLU A 136 12.46 15.39 32.33
CA GLU A 136 13.25 15.85 31.19
C GLU A 136 13.09 17.34 30.96
N PRO A 137 14.18 18.09 30.71
CA PRO A 137 14.10 19.51 30.40
C PRO A 137 13.42 19.70 29.04
N THR A 138 12.63 20.79 28.95
CA THR A 138 11.89 21.11 27.73
C THR A 138 11.69 22.61 27.59
N THR A 139 11.47 23.04 26.36
CA THR A 139 11.09 24.42 26.04
C THR A 139 9.60 24.57 25.74
N ILE A 140 8.83 23.46 25.68
CA ILE A 140 7.40 23.55 25.38
C ILE A 140 6.62 24.20 26.53
N ALA A 141 5.58 24.94 26.14
CA ALA A 141 4.70 25.60 27.10
C ALA A 141 3.42 24.81 27.40
N SER A 142 3.15 23.75 26.66
CA SER A 142 1.94 22.93 26.80
C SER A 142 2.24 21.45 26.52
N LEU A 143 1.49 20.53 27.15
CA LEU A 143 1.45 19.11 26.85
C LEU A 143 0.34 18.76 25.84
N ASP A 144 -0.12 19.72 25.05
CA ASP A 144 -1.02 19.37 23.94
C ASP A 144 -0.27 18.55 22.89
N PRO A 145 -1.00 17.67 22.13
CA PRO A 145 -0.36 16.77 21.19
C PRO A 145 0.48 17.46 20.11
N VAL A 146 0.12 18.70 19.74
CA VAL A 146 0.81 19.45 18.69
C VAL A 146 2.12 20.01 19.18
N ALA A 147 2.15 20.59 20.40
CA ALA A 147 3.38 21.08 21.01
C ALA A 147 4.40 19.95 21.20
N LEU A 148 3.94 18.76 21.60
CA LEU A 148 4.78 17.57 21.69
C LEU A 148 5.28 17.10 20.32
N LEU A 149 4.44 17.19 19.28
CA LEU A 149 4.82 16.86 17.90
C LEU A 149 5.87 17.84 17.38
N GLU A 150 5.72 19.14 17.63
CA GLU A 150 6.71 20.17 17.24
C GLU A 150 8.06 19.93 17.92
N GLU A 151 8.06 19.66 19.23
CA GLU A 151 9.30 19.36 19.95
C GLU A 151 9.99 18.12 19.37
N ARG A 152 9.22 17.06 19.10
CA ARG A 152 9.73 15.83 18.48
C ARG A 152 10.25 16.10 17.07
N PHE A 153 9.49 16.81 16.25
CA PHE A 153 9.88 17.17 14.88
C PHE A 153 11.15 18.02 14.85
N ALA A 154 11.33 18.94 15.83
CA ALA A 154 12.55 19.74 15.93
C ALA A 154 13.79 18.89 16.21
N LYS A 155 13.66 17.86 17.08
CA LYS A 155 14.76 16.98 17.52
C LYS A 155 15.00 15.79 16.59
N GLU A 156 14.01 15.41 15.78
CA GLU A 156 14.10 14.25 14.88
C GLU A 156 15.17 14.49 13.82
N PRO A 157 16.12 13.56 13.63
CA PRO A 157 17.08 13.63 12.55
C PRO A 157 16.38 13.49 11.18
N PRO A 158 16.97 14.02 10.09
CA PRO A 158 16.43 13.81 8.75
C PRO A 158 16.24 12.32 8.44
N GLY A 159 15.04 11.96 7.97
CA GLY A 159 14.68 10.58 7.68
C GLY A 159 13.19 10.42 7.41
N HIS A 160 12.76 9.19 7.11
CA HIS A 160 11.36 8.91 6.75
C HIS A 160 10.35 9.26 7.87
N ALA A 161 10.75 9.07 9.13
CA ALA A 161 9.88 9.35 10.29
C ALA A 161 9.51 10.84 10.40
N LEU A 162 10.38 11.73 9.89
CA LEU A 162 10.16 13.17 9.94
C LEU A 162 9.08 13.62 8.95
N ILE A 163 8.92 12.94 7.82
CA ILE A 163 8.01 13.33 6.74
C ILE A 163 6.54 13.39 7.22
N PRO A 164 5.95 12.33 7.78
CA PRO A 164 4.56 12.38 8.25
C PRO A 164 4.37 13.36 9.40
N MET A 165 5.38 13.57 10.27
CA MET A 165 5.31 14.58 11.33
C MET A 165 5.21 15.99 10.75
N GLY A 166 6.05 16.28 9.75
CA GLY A 166 6.06 17.58 9.09
C GLY A 166 4.77 17.87 8.33
N LEU A 167 4.25 16.88 7.58
CA LEU A 167 2.96 17.02 6.89
C LEU A 167 1.80 17.24 7.88
N ASN A 168 1.80 16.55 9.02
CA ASN A 168 0.80 16.80 10.07
C ASN A 168 0.87 18.22 10.63
N LEU A 169 2.07 18.75 10.85
CA LEU A 169 2.25 20.15 11.30
C LEU A 169 1.83 21.17 10.24
N LEU A 170 2.11 20.89 8.97
CA LEU A 170 1.68 21.74 7.84
C LEU A 170 0.16 21.78 7.71
N GLY A 171 -0.54 20.66 7.88
CA GLY A 171 -2.01 20.57 7.86
C GLY A 171 -2.72 21.22 9.06
N GLN A 172 -2.00 21.96 9.89
CA GLN A 172 -2.53 22.74 11.01
C GLN A 172 -2.17 24.23 10.91
N SER A 173 -1.60 24.63 9.77
CA SER A 173 -1.04 25.98 9.58
C SER A 173 -2.10 27.06 9.72
N GLU A 174 -3.27 26.90 9.09
CA GLU A 174 -4.39 27.83 9.14
C GLU A 174 -4.99 27.90 10.56
N ALA A 175 -5.37 26.75 11.12
CA ALA A 175 -6.01 26.67 12.43
C ALA A 175 -5.15 27.29 13.54
N ARG A 176 -3.84 27.22 13.42
CA ARG A 176 -2.87 27.74 14.38
C ARG A 176 -2.32 29.14 14.00
N LYS A 177 -2.68 29.65 12.84
CA LYS A 177 -2.19 30.95 12.30
C LYS A 177 -0.66 31.02 12.33
N LEU A 178 0.01 29.99 11.82
CA LEU A 178 1.46 29.88 11.87
C LEU A 178 2.13 30.97 11.04
N ASP A 179 3.30 31.44 11.49
CA ASP A 179 4.14 32.31 10.67
C ASP A 179 4.52 31.62 9.36
N PRO A 180 4.31 32.23 8.18
CA PRO A 180 4.68 31.66 6.89
C PRO A 180 6.15 31.21 6.78
N LYS A 181 7.07 31.86 7.51
CA LYS A 181 8.48 31.44 7.57
C LYS A 181 8.64 30.11 8.30
N LEU A 182 7.87 29.90 9.37
CA LEU A 182 7.86 28.63 10.10
C LEU A 182 7.28 27.50 9.24
N VAL A 183 6.16 27.76 8.55
CA VAL A 183 5.56 26.81 7.59
C VAL A 183 6.57 26.43 6.50
N LYS A 184 7.26 27.40 5.90
CA LYS A 184 8.34 27.11 4.95
C LYS A 184 9.46 26.27 5.55
N SER A 185 9.84 26.51 6.80
CA SER A 185 10.89 25.73 7.48
C SER A 185 10.47 24.27 7.67
N TYR A 186 9.21 24.01 8.01
CA TYR A 186 8.67 22.66 8.11
C TYR A 186 8.66 21.95 6.76
N ALA A 187 8.13 22.61 5.73
CA ALA A 187 8.09 22.09 4.37
C ALA A 187 9.49 21.78 3.82
N GLU A 188 10.48 22.66 4.09
CA GLU A 188 11.86 22.43 3.64
C GLU A 188 12.52 21.26 4.37
N LYS A 189 12.26 21.10 5.66
CA LYS A 189 12.76 19.95 6.44
C LYS A 189 12.18 18.62 5.92
N VAL A 190 10.89 18.60 5.52
CA VAL A 190 10.24 17.46 4.86
C VAL A 190 10.91 17.18 3.51
N ALA A 191 11.02 18.19 2.64
CA ALA A 191 11.61 18.02 1.31
C ALA A 191 13.08 17.54 1.35
N LYS A 192 13.87 18.06 2.29
CA LYS A 192 15.25 17.64 2.51
C LYS A 192 15.34 16.19 3.00
N SER A 193 14.47 15.79 3.92
CA SER A 193 14.43 14.40 4.42
C SER A 193 14.06 13.43 3.32
N ALA A 194 13.07 13.77 2.48
CA ALA A 194 12.66 12.94 1.35
C ALA A 194 13.75 12.82 0.28
N GLY A 195 14.55 13.87 0.07
CA GLY A 195 15.66 13.86 -0.89
C GLY A 195 16.75 12.83 -0.59
N MET A 196 16.82 12.31 0.64
CA MET A 196 17.76 11.23 0.99
C MET A 196 17.39 9.88 0.33
N TYR A 197 16.13 9.72 -0.11
CA TYR A 197 15.61 8.49 -0.72
C TYR A 197 15.57 8.54 -2.26
N GLY A 198 16.02 9.63 -2.84
CA GLY A 198 16.13 9.80 -4.28
C GLY A 198 15.12 10.78 -4.88
N PRO A 199 15.29 11.15 -6.17
CA PRO A 199 14.53 12.24 -6.80
C PRO A 199 13.02 11.97 -6.89
N SER A 200 12.62 10.73 -7.20
CA SER A 200 11.21 10.36 -7.31
C SER A 200 10.49 10.51 -5.98
N PHE A 201 11.06 9.94 -4.91
CA PHE A 201 10.48 10.04 -3.57
C PHE A 201 10.45 11.49 -3.05
N GLN A 202 11.50 12.27 -3.37
CA GLN A 202 11.51 13.70 -3.05
C GLN A 202 10.37 14.45 -3.76
N ARG A 203 10.13 14.14 -5.03
CA ARG A 203 9.04 14.73 -5.81
C ARG A 203 7.69 14.43 -5.18
N ASP A 204 7.44 13.18 -4.79
CA ASP A 204 6.18 12.79 -4.13
C ASP A 204 5.97 13.57 -2.82
N ALA A 205 7.02 13.71 -2.01
CA ALA A 205 6.96 14.54 -0.80
C ALA A 205 6.72 16.02 -1.08
N LEU A 206 7.28 16.59 -2.18
CA LEU A 206 6.98 17.95 -2.61
C LEU A 206 5.51 18.10 -3.02
N LEU A 207 4.94 17.10 -3.69
CA LEU A 207 3.52 17.09 -4.05
C LEU A 207 2.63 17.00 -2.80
N ASP A 208 3.00 16.21 -1.80
CA ASP A 208 2.25 16.10 -0.55
C ASP A 208 2.29 17.39 0.25
N VAL A 209 3.44 18.06 0.30
CA VAL A 209 3.54 19.41 0.89
C VAL A 209 2.63 20.39 0.15
N ALA A 210 2.64 20.39 -1.19
CA ALA A 210 1.81 21.26 -2.00
C ALA A 210 0.31 21.02 -1.76
N ARG A 211 -0.14 19.75 -1.80
CA ARG A 211 -1.53 19.37 -1.52
C ARG A 211 -1.97 19.82 -0.14
N THR A 212 -1.16 19.52 0.88
CA THR A 212 -1.46 19.92 2.27
C THR A 212 -1.65 21.42 2.37
N LEU A 213 -0.73 22.21 1.81
CA LEU A 213 -0.79 23.67 1.91
C LEU A 213 -1.84 24.33 0.99
N ASN A 214 -2.29 23.64 -0.05
CA ASN A 214 -3.42 24.08 -0.88
C ASN A 214 -4.76 24.05 -0.11
N GLU A 215 -4.87 23.20 0.91
CA GLU A 215 -6.07 23.13 1.78
C GLU A 215 -6.01 24.08 2.98
N GLU A 216 -4.85 24.71 3.24
CA GLU A 216 -4.62 25.63 4.37
C GLU A 216 -4.74 27.08 3.88
N ALA A 217 -5.84 27.78 4.24
CA ALA A 217 -6.10 29.15 3.78
C ALA A 217 -4.98 30.13 4.20
N GLY A 218 -4.47 30.88 3.21
CA GLY A 218 -3.37 31.82 3.38
C GLY A 218 -1.97 31.24 3.14
N TYR A 219 -1.85 29.92 2.89
CA TYR A 219 -0.57 29.26 2.63
C TYR A 219 -0.46 28.69 1.20
N GLU A 220 -1.46 28.90 0.35
CA GLU A 220 -1.55 28.37 -1.02
C GLU A 220 -0.37 28.82 -1.90
N LYS A 221 0.17 30.01 -1.66
CA LYS A 221 1.37 30.50 -2.37
C LYS A 221 2.61 29.69 -2.05
N ILE A 222 2.71 29.18 -0.82
CA ILE A 222 3.79 28.26 -0.43
C ILE A 222 3.52 26.91 -1.09
N GLY A 223 2.28 26.42 -1.08
CA GLY A 223 1.88 25.19 -1.80
C GLY A 223 2.29 25.24 -3.28
N LEU A 224 1.99 26.35 -3.97
CA LEU A 224 2.41 26.55 -5.36
C LEU A 224 3.94 26.52 -5.55
N GLU A 225 4.70 27.07 -4.62
CA GLU A 225 6.18 27.00 -4.68
C GLU A 225 6.67 25.55 -4.70
N TYR A 226 6.10 24.68 -3.87
CA TYR A 226 6.47 23.26 -3.79
C TYR A 226 5.93 22.46 -4.99
N ALA A 227 4.73 22.74 -5.50
CA ALA A 227 4.22 22.17 -6.74
C ALA A 227 5.15 22.46 -7.95
N ARG A 228 5.62 23.69 -8.07
CA ARG A 228 6.59 24.09 -9.12
C ARG A 228 7.96 23.43 -8.93
N ARG A 229 8.38 23.20 -7.70
CA ARG A 229 9.62 22.46 -7.43
C ARG A 229 9.47 21.00 -7.88
N ALA A 230 8.33 20.36 -7.61
CA ALA A 230 8.03 19.02 -8.09
C ALA A 230 8.02 18.97 -9.64
N GLU A 231 7.38 19.94 -10.30
CA GLU A 231 7.37 20.03 -11.78
C GLU A 231 8.78 20.11 -12.37
N LYS A 232 9.68 20.87 -11.77
CA LYS A 232 11.08 21.01 -12.24
C LYS A 232 11.88 19.71 -12.18
N THR A 233 11.47 18.73 -11.40
CA THR A 233 12.09 17.42 -11.32
C THR A 233 11.53 16.41 -12.33
N LEU A 234 10.52 16.81 -13.10
CA LEU A 234 9.85 15.92 -14.05
C LEU A 234 10.71 15.76 -15.31
N ASP A 235 11.01 14.50 -15.67
CA ASP A 235 11.62 14.18 -16.97
C ASP A 235 10.51 13.97 -18.01
N ALA A 236 10.71 14.49 -19.23
CA ALA A 236 9.77 14.31 -20.35
C ALA A 236 9.62 12.83 -20.77
N LYS A 237 10.54 11.96 -20.37
CA LYS A 237 10.49 10.51 -20.61
C LYS A 237 9.71 9.73 -19.57
N GLU A 238 9.30 10.37 -18.50
CA GLU A 238 8.51 9.69 -17.46
C GLU A 238 7.12 9.28 -17.99
N SER A 239 6.51 8.32 -17.33
CA SER A 239 5.19 7.82 -17.72
C SER A 239 4.15 8.94 -17.76
N PRO A 240 3.16 8.88 -18.66
CA PRO A 240 2.07 9.84 -18.68
C PRO A 240 1.37 9.97 -17.32
N SER A 241 1.23 8.87 -16.57
CA SER A 241 0.63 8.87 -15.23
C SER A 241 1.47 9.64 -14.22
N ALA A 242 2.80 9.48 -14.24
CA ALA A 242 3.71 10.25 -13.39
C ALA A 242 3.66 11.74 -13.72
N GLN A 243 3.66 12.09 -15.01
CA GLN A 243 3.49 13.47 -15.46
C GLN A 243 2.15 14.06 -15.01
N LYS A 244 1.05 13.32 -15.19
CA LYS A 244 -0.29 13.73 -14.77
C LYS A 244 -0.35 14.05 -13.28
N ARG A 245 0.19 13.18 -12.40
CA ARG A 245 0.18 13.40 -10.93
C ARG A 245 0.81 14.74 -10.54
N VAL A 246 1.90 15.11 -11.19
CA VAL A 246 2.57 16.39 -10.94
C VAL A 246 1.76 17.57 -11.48
N LEU A 247 1.29 17.46 -12.72
CA LEU A 247 0.56 18.54 -13.40
C LEU A 247 -0.81 18.80 -12.73
N ASP A 248 -1.50 17.76 -12.24
CA ASP A 248 -2.77 17.92 -11.51
C ASP A 248 -2.58 18.76 -10.23
N VAL A 249 -1.52 18.48 -9.45
CA VAL A 249 -1.23 19.25 -8.24
C VAL A 249 -0.82 20.69 -8.58
N LEU A 250 -0.08 20.85 -9.68
CA LEU A 250 0.28 22.20 -10.16
C LEU A 250 -0.97 22.98 -10.59
N VAL A 251 -1.90 22.37 -11.35
CA VAL A 251 -3.19 22.99 -11.71
C VAL A 251 -3.94 23.41 -10.46
N GLN A 252 -4.12 22.51 -9.49
CA GLN A 252 -4.79 22.81 -8.22
C GLN A 252 -4.15 24.01 -7.50
N SER A 253 -2.80 24.05 -7.41
CA SER A 253 -2.08 25.14 -6.75
C SER A 253 -2.21 26.47 -7.50
N LEU A 254 -2.25 26.43 -8.84
CA LEU A 254 -2.46 27.60 -9.69
C LEU A 254 -3.88 28.15 -9.54
N GLU A 255 -4.90 27.28 -9.51
CA GLU A 255 -6.31 27.64 -9.29
C GLU A 255 -6.49 28.30 -7.91
N LYS A 256 -5.95 27.69 -6.83
CA LYS A 256 -5.99 28.25 -5.47
C LYS A 256 -5.31 29.62 -5.37
N THR A 257 -4.32 29.90 -6.23
CA THR A 257 -3.62 31.19 -6.30
C THR A 257 -4.14 32.12 -7.38
N LYS A 258 -5.26 31.78 -8.07
CA LYS A 258 -5.94 32.57 -9.11
C LYS A 258 -5.04 32.92 -10.30
N ARG A 259 -4.31 31.93 -10.83
CA ARG A 259 -3.40 32.07 -11.98
C ARG A 259 -3.98 31.43 -13.23
N ASP A 260 -5.12 31.93 -13.71
CA ASP A 260 -5.96 31.30 -14.72
C ASP A 260 -5.24 31.05 -16.06
N GLU A 261 -4.35 31.94 -16.51
CA GLU A 261 -3.61 31.74 -17.76
C GLU A 261 -2.57 30.61 -17.66
N GLU A 262 -1.94 30.47 -16.49
CA GLU A 262 -1.01 29.35 -16.24
C GLU A 262 -1.79 28.04 -16.12
N VAL A 263 -2.98 28.04 -15.52
CA VAL A 263 -3.89 26.86 -15.49
C VAL A 263 -4.18 26.37 -16.90
N LYS A 264 -4.60 27.23 -17.83
CA LYS A 264 -4.85 26.87 -19.22
C LYS A 264 -3.63 26.23 -19.89
N THR A 265 -2.45 26.79 -19.63
CA THR A 265 -1.20 26.28 -20.20
C THR A 265 -0.89 24.86 -19.68
N VAL A 266 -1.04 24.61 -18.38
CA VAL A 266 -0.79 23.29 -17.79
C VAL A 266 -1.86 22.28 -18.22
N GLN A 267 -3.13 22.68 -18.29
CA GLN A 267 -4.23 21.85 -18.80
C GLN A 267 -4.02 21.45 -20.28
N ALA A 268 -3.50 22.35 -21.10
CA ALA A 268 -3.15 22.02 -22.48
C ALA A 268 -2.05 20.92 -22.54
N ARG A 269 -1.06 20.97 -21.65
CA ARG A 269 -0.05 19.90 -21.52
C ARG A 269 -0.69 18.57 -21.08
N LEU A 270 -1.57 18.59 -20.08
CA LEU A 270 -2.32 17.40 -19.63
C LEU A 270 -3.11 16.75 -20.78
N ALA A 271 -3.75 17.55 -21.62
CA ALA A 271 -4.52 17.07 -22.76
C ALA A 271 -3.67 16.36 -23.85
N THR A 272 -2.36 16.54 -23.85
CA THR A 272 -1.43 15.85 -24.78
C THR A 272 -0.96 14.49 -24.29
N LEU A 273 -1.22 14.13 -23.05
CA LEU A 273 -0.75 12.87 -22.48
C LEU A 273 -1.52 11.68 -23.05
N ASP A 274 -0.78 10.65 -23.47
CA ASP A 274 -1.35 9.42 -24.05
C ASP A 274 -1.36 8.29 -23.01
N PHE A 275 -2.54 8.00 -22.47
CA PHE A 275 -2.76 6.96 -21.46
C PHE A 275 -3.12 5.58 -22.06
N ARG A 276 -2.95 5.40 -23.38
CA ARG A 276 -3.21 4.10 -24.00
C ARG A 276 -2.09 3.13 -23.70
N ILE A 277 -2.45 1.98 -23.16
CA ILE A 277 -1.48 0.89 -22.98
C ILE A 277 -1.05 0.40 -24.37
N LYS A 278 0.24 0.29 -24.59
CA LYS A 278 0.86 -0.31 -25.79
C LYS A 278 1.48 -1.64 -25.35
N PRO A 279 0.76 -2.78 -25.46
CA PRO A 279 1.28 -4.07 -25.03
C PRO A 279 2.60 -4.39 -25.73
N LYS A 280 3.60 -4.78 -24.93
CA LYS A 280 4.93 -5.18 -25.40
C LYS A 280 4.97 -6.71 -25.43
N ALA A 281 5.27 -7.30 -26.58
CA ALA A 281 5.47 -8.74 -26.64
C ALA A 281 6.65 -9.15 -25.75
N PHE A 282 6.47 -10.19 -24.94
CA PHE A 282 7.55 -10.74 -24.11
C PHE A 282 8.70 -11.22 -24.99
N ALA A 283 9.91 -10.79 -24.68
CA ALA A 283 11.11 -11.07 -25.49
C ALA A 283 11.58 -12.53 -25.40
N GLY A 284 10.95 -13.33 -24.53
CA GLY A 284 11.34 -14.70 -24.25
C GLY A 284 12.21 -14.84 -23.00
N ARG A 285 12.30 -16.08 -22.49
CA ARG A 285 13.10 -16.41 -21.30
C ARG A 285 14.59 -16.41 -21.61
N LYS A 286 15.37 -15.97 -20.64
CA LYS A 286 16.84 -16.08 -20.64
C LYS A 286 17.29 -17.40 -20.05
N ALA A 287 16.64 -17.86 -18.98
CA ALA A 287 16.89 -19.15 -18.36
C ALA A 287 16.09 -20.29 -19.01
N LYS A 288 16.59 -21.53 -18.83
CA LYS A 288 15.80 -22.72 -19.17
C LYS A 288 14.73 -22.94 -18.10
N SER A 289 13.59 -22.37 -18.30
CA SER A 289 12.42 -22.50 -17.42
C SER A 289 11.19 -22.81 -18.24
N ASP A 290 10.34 -23.70 -17.72
CA ASP A 290 9.01 -24.04 -18.25
C ASP A 290 7.89 -23.56 -17.33
N ARG A 291 8.23 -22.71 -16.34
CA ARG A 291 7.27 -22.15 -15.41
C ARG A 291 6.26 -21.27 -16.13
N VAL A 292 4.99 -21.47 -15.82
CA VAL A 292 3.90 -20.58 -16.24
C VAL A 292 3.47 -19.77 -15.02
N VAL A 293 3.46 -18.45 -15.16
CA VAL A 293 3.02 -17.55 -14.08
C VAL A 293 1.50 -17.47 -14.12
N LEU A 294 0.86 -17.75 -12.98
CA LEU A 294 -0.56 -17.53 -12.78
C LEU A 294 -0.78 -16.11 -12.25
N VAL A 295 -1.64 -15.34 -12.92
CA VAL A 295 -2.08 -14.02 -12.46
C VAL A 295 -3.55 -14.11 -12.07
N GLU A 296 -3.86 -13.80 -10.83
CA GLU A 296 -5.22 -13.82 -10.29
C GLU A 296 -5.62 -12.39 -9.90
N LEU A 297 -6.65 -11.86 -10.56
CA LEU A 297 -7.18 -10.53 -10.29
C LEU A 297 -8.56 -10.63 -9.62
N PHE A 298 -8.68 -10.12 -8.41
CA PHE A 298 -9.94 -9.90 -7.72
C PHE A 298 -10.42 -8.49 -8.00
N THR A 299 -11.54 -8.37 -8.70
CA THR A 299 -12.07 -7.11 -9.22
C THR A 299 -13.59 -7.01 -9.07
N GLY A 300 -14.20 -5.96 -9.60
CA GLY A 300 -15.64 -5.82 -9.67
C GLY A 300 -16.05 -4.85 -10.78
N ALA A 301 -17.05 -5.21 -11.58
CA ALA A 301 -17.60 -4.34 -12.62
C ALA A 301 -18.23 -3.05 -12.04
N GLN A 302 -18.59 -3.06 -10.75
CA GLN A 302 -19.12 -1.89 -10.04
C GLN A 302 -18.03 -1.04 -9.37
N CYS A 303 -16.74 -1.41 -9.47
CA CYS A 303 -15.62 -0.85 -8.73
C CYS A 303 -14.85 0.20 -9.54
N PRO A 304 -15.05 1.53 -9.34
CA PRO A 304 -14.34 2.55 -10.11
C PRO A 304 -12.81 2.49 -9.98
N PRO A 305 -12.21 2.25 -8.80
CA PRO A 305 -10.75 2.14 -8.69
C PRO A 305 -10.18 0.85 -9.31
N CYS A 306 -11.02 -0.12 -9.76
CA CYS A 306 -10.53 -1.33 -10.40
C CYS A 306 -10.12 -1.13 -11.87
N VAL A 307 -10.50 -0.01 -12.50
CA VAL A 307 -10.32 0.23 -13.94
C VAL A 307 -8.86 0.09 -14.39
N ALA A 308 -7.91 0.67 -13.65
CA ALA A 308 -6.50 0.57 -14.01
C ALA A 308 -6.02 -0.90 -14.00
N ALA A 309 -6.41 -1.65 -12.96
CA ALA A 309 -6.05 -3.06 -12.82
C ALA A 309 -6.67 -3.94 -13.93
N ASP A 310 -7.95 -3.74 -14.24
CA ASP A 310 -8.65 -4.48 -15.30
C ASP A 310 -8.00 -4.25 -16.68
N LEU A 311 -7.69 -2.99 -17.01
CA LEU A 311 -7.07 -2.65 -18.30
C LEU A 311 -5.62 -3.15 -18.40
N ALA A 312 -4.87 -3.09 -17.30
CA ALA A 312 -3.51 -3.63 -17.24
C ALA A 312 -3.50 -5.16 -17.37
N PHE A 313 -4.42 -5.85 -16.69
CA PHE A 313 -4.63 -7.29 -16.80
C PHE A 313 -4.93 -7.74 -18.23
N ASP A 314 -5.81 -7.02 -18.93
CA ASP A 314 -6.10 -7.28 -20.35
C ASP A 314 -4.87 -7.08 -21.25
N ALA A 315 -4.05 -6.08 -20.95
CA ALA A 315 -2.84 -5.81 -21.69
C ALA A 315 -1.77 -6.90 -21.47
N VAL A 316 -1.66 -7.46 -20.25
CA VAL A 316 -0.81 -8.63 -19.96
C VAL A 316 -1.19 -9.80 -20.84
N GLY A 317 -2.49 -10.09 -21.02
CA GLY A 317 -2.95 -11.16 -21.91
C GLY A 317 -2.55 -11.00 -23.38
N LYS A 318 -2.18 -9.77 -23.79
CA LYS A 318 -1.67 -9.46 -25.15
C LYS A 318 -0.14 -9.50 -25.24
N SER A 319 0.55 -9.49 -24.10
CA SER A 319 2.01 -9.46 -24.01
C SER A 319 2.64 -10.85 -23.93
N TYR A 320 1.95 -11.80 -23.31
CA TYR A 320 2.45 -13.15 -23.05
C TYR A 320 1.59 -14.21 -23.73
N LYS A 321 2.22 -15.32 -24.07
CA LYS A 321 1.51 -16.51 -24.55
C LYS A 321 0.90 -17.28 -23.37
N PRO A 322 -0.13 -18.11 -23.57
CA PRO A 322 -0.69 -18.98 -22.53
C PRO A 322 0.31 -19.99 -21.93
N THR A 323 1.43 -20.24 -22.63
CA THR A 323 2.56 -21.05 -22.14
C THR A 323 3.55 -20.26 -21.27
N GLU A 324 3.30 -18.98 -21.06
CA GLU A 324 4.11 -18.06 -20.26
C GLU A 324 3.30 -17.54 -19.08
N VAL A 325 2.11 -17.02 -19.37
CA VAL A 325 1.21 -16.42 -18.35
C VAL A 325 -0.21 -16.93 -18.55
N VAL A 326 -0.83 -17.34 -17.47
CA VAL A 326 -2.25 -17.69 -17.38
C VAL A 326 -2.97 -16.68 -16.50
N LEU A 327 -4.14 -16.23 -16.94
CA LEU A 327 -4.91 -15.16 -16.31
C LEU A 327 -6.22 -15.70 -15.74
N LEU A 328 -6.58 -15.33 -14.52
CA LEU A 328 -7.87 -15.60 -13.88
C LEU A 328 -8.44 -14.32 -13.28
N GLN A 329 -9.66 -13.95 -13.68
CA GLN A 329 -10.38 -12.80 -13.16
C GLN A 329 -11.55 -13.25 -12.29
N TYR A 330 -11.52 -12.86 -11.02
CA TYR A 330 -12.54 -13.16 -10.02
C TYR A 330 -13.34 -11.90 -9.73
N HIS A 331 -14.60 -11.87 -10.15
CA HIS A 331 -15.49 -10.76 -9.82
C HIS A 331 -16.06 -10.90 -8.43
N MET A 332 -16.17 -9.77 -7.73
CA MET A 332 -16.69 -9.66 -6.37
C MET A 332 -17.81 -8.62 -6.29
N HIS A 333 -18.71 -8.76 -5.32
CA HIS A 333 -19.74 -7.75 -5.02
C HIS A 333 -19.12 -6.52 -4.31
N VAL A 334 -18.35 -5.69 -5.04
CA VAL A 334 -17.65 -4.52 -4.50
C VAL A 334 -17.76 -3.33 -5.46
N PRO A 335 -18.14 -2.15 -5.01
CA PRO A 335 -18.74 -1.79 -3.71
C PRO A 335 -20.22 -2.22 -3.60
N GLY A 336 -20.75 -2.90 -4.60
CA GLY A 336 -22.12 -3.36 -4.67
C GLY A 336 -22.30 -4.58 -5.58
N PRO A 337 -23.56 -4.97 -5.83
CA PRO A 337 -23.88 -6.18 -6.59
C PRO A 337 -23.23 -6.22 -7.97
N ASP A 338 -22.51 -7.29 -8.28
CA ASP A 338 -21.87 -7.54 -9.57
C ASP A 338 -22.40 -8.87 -10.15
N PRO A 339 -23.06 -8.87 -11.33
CA PRO A 339 -23.62 -10.09 -11.93
C PRO A 339 -22.57 -11.04 -12.51
N LEU A 340 -21.30 -10.66 -12.51
CA LEU A 340 -20.17 -11.52 -12.90
C LEU A 340 -19.61 -12.34 -11.73
N THR A 341 -20.01 -12.02 -10.48
CA THR A 341 -19.60 -12.76 -9.29
C THR A 341 -20.14 -14.19 -9.32
N SER A 342 -19.34 -15.14 -8.86
CA SER A 342 -19.68 -16.55 -8.79
C SER A 342 -19.35 -17.15 -7.41
N PRO A 343 -19.95 -18.29 -7.03
CA PRO A 343 -19.52 -19.03 -5.84
C PRO A 343 -18.02 -19.34 -5.84
N ALA A 344 -17.45 -19.61 -7.02
CA ALA A 344 -16.02 -19.84 -7.19
C ALA A 344 -15.18 -18.61 -6.84
N SER A 345 -15.63 -17.41 -7.25
CA SER A 345 -14.95 -16.15 -6.89
C SER A 345 -14.95 -15.92 -5.38
N VAL A 346 -16.10 -16.13 -4.72
CA VAL A 346 -16.24 -16.00 -3.27
C VAL A 346 -15.37 -17.01 -2.52
N GLY A 347 -15.38 -18.28 -2.95
CA GLY A 347 -14.54 -19.32 -2.35
C GLY A 347 -13.05 -19.04 -2.53
N ARG A 348 -12.65 -18.53 -3.71
CA ARG A 348 -11.23 -18.18 -3.95
C ARG A 348 -10.79 -16.94 -3.18
N GLN A 349 -11.67 -15.96 -3.00
CA GLN A 349 -11.43 -14.83 -2.10
C GLN A 349 -11.21 -15.31 -0.66
N GLY A 350 -12.05 -16.24 -0.17
CA GLY A 350 -11.91 -16.83 1.16
C GLY A 350 -10.57 -17.52 1.37
N PHE A 351 -10.01 -18.18 0.34
CA PHE A 351 -8.67 -18.77 0.43
C PHE A 351 -7.56 -17.72 0.71
N TYR A 352 -7.71 -16.52 0.16
CA TYR A 352 -6.77 -15.41 0.38
C TYR A 352 -7.21 -14.42 1.46
N GLU A 353 -8.13 -14.78 2.37
CA GLU A 353 -8.86 -13.90 3.29
C GLU A 353 -8.00 -12.79 3.91
N ASP A 354 -6.83 -13.12 4.44
CA ASP A 354 -5.92 -12.16 5.08
C ASP A 354 -5.25 -11.20 4.08
N SER A 355 -5.20 -11.54 2.80
CA SER A 355 -4.49 -10.79 1.77
C SER A 355 -5.43 -10.00 0.84
N VAL A 356 -6.69 -10.42 0.66
CA VAL A 356 -7.71 -9.71 -0.14
C VAL A 356 -8.51 -8.78 0.77
N LYS A 357 -7.98 -7.61 1.07
CA LYS A 357 -8.65 -6.59 1.90
C LYS A 357 -9.65 -5.72 1.15
N GLY A 358 -9.76 -5.88 -0.17
CA GLY A 358 -10.65 -5.10 -1.03
C GLY A 358 -10.39 -5.36 -2.51
N ALA A 359 -11.09 -4.59 -3.37
CA ALA A 359 -10.87 -4.62 -4.81
C ALA A 359 -10.29 -3.27 -5.30
N PRO A 360 -9.33 -3.31 -6.27
CA PRO A 360 -8.73 -4.52 -6.84
C PRO A 360 -7.65 -5.13 -5.92
N SER A 361 -7.52 -6.46 -5.96
CA SER A 361 -6.37 -7.18 -5.40
C SER A 361 -5.81 -8.12 -6.46
N ILE A 362 -4.50 -8.16 -6.63
CA ILE A 362 -3.85 -8.98 -7.65
C ILE A 362 -2.74 -9.84 -7.05
N PHE A 363 -2.63 -11.08 -7.56
CA PHE A 363 -1.64 -12.05 -7.12
C PHE A 363 -0.89 -12.62 -8.32
N PHE A 364 0.42 -12.70 -8.20
CA PHE A 364 1.33 -13.30 -9.18
C PHE A 364 1.89 -14.59 -8.61
N SER A 365 1.47 -15.72 -9.18
CA SER A 365 1.77 -17.07 -8.63
C SER A 365 1.51 -17.17 -7.12
N GLY A 366 0.37 -16.61 -6.66
CA GLY A 366 -0.06 -16.64 -5.27
C GLY A 366 0.53 -15.56 -4.36
N ARG A 367 1.37 -14.66 -4.86
CA ARG A 367 2.02 -13.59 -4.09
C ARG A 367 1.44 -12.21 -4.45
N PRO A 368 1.00 -11.41 -3.47
CA PRO A 368 0.57 -10.03 -3.71
C PRO A 368 1.80 -9.11 -3.84
N ILE A 369 2.33 -8.93 -5.04
CA ILE A 369 3.54 -8.13 -5.30
C ILE A 369 3.19 -6.71 -5.72
N ALA A 370 2.18 -6.56 -6.57
CA ALA A 370 1.66 -5.27 -7.00
C ALA A 370 0.28 -5.06 -6.38
N GLY A 371 -0.04 -3.84 -6.03
CA GLY A 371 -1.30 -3.53 -5.37
C GLY A 371 -1.96 -2.28 -5.89
N GLY A 372 -3.14 -2.04 -5.33
CA GLY A 372 -3.89 -0.82 -5.57
C GLY A 372 -4.62 -0.78 -6.90
N GLY A 373 -5.61 0.07 -6.91
CA GLY A 373 -6.39 0.42 -8.08
C GLY A 373 -5.89 1.69 -8.73
N GLY A 374 -6.77 2.29 -9.50
CA GLY A 374 -6.54 3.56 -10.17
C GLY A 374 -7.59 3.82 -11.23
N THR A 375 -7.48 4.99 -11.84
CA THR A 375 -8.30 5.40 -12.96
C THR A 375 -7.76 4.81 -14.28
N ARG A 376 -8.41 5.11 -15.37
CA ARG A 376 -7.93 4.69 -16.71
C ARG A 376 -6.54 5.25 -17.04
N GLU A 377 -6.25 6.43 -16.54
CA GLU A 377 -4.98 7.13 -16.75
C GLU A 377 -3.81 6.46 -16.03
N ASP A 378 -4.09 5.72 -14.96
CA ASP A 378 -3.09 4.96 -14.20
C ASP A 378 -2.78 3.59 -14.81
N ALA A 379 -3.59 3.13 -15.76
CA ALA A 379 -3.47 1.80 -16.34
C ALA A 379 -2.12 1.48 -17.03
N PRO A 380 -1.45 2.42 -17.73
CA PRO A 380 -0.13 2.16 -18.30
C PRO A 380 0.94 1.87 -17.24
N GLU A 381 0.94 2.62 -16.14
CA GLU A 381 1.88 2.42 -15.04
C GLU A 381 1.60 1.07 -14.34
N LYS A 382 0.32 0.78 -14.13
CA LYS A 382 -0.10 -0.50 -13.55
C LYS A 382 0.30 -1.69 -14.42
N TYR A 383 0.23 -1.54 -15.74
CA TYR A 383 0.68 -2.55 -16.68
C TYR A 383 2.20 -2.77 -16.59
N ASP A 384 3.01 -1.71 -16.53
CA ASP A 384 4.46 -1.84 -16.38
C ASP A 384 4.82 -2.50 -15.03
N GLU A 385 4.14 -2.17 -13.92
CA GLU A 385 4.28 -2.87 -12.63
C GLU A 385 4.00 -4.38 -12.74
N TYR A 386 3.00 -4.77 -13.54
CA TYR A 386 2.67 -6.18 -13.73
C TYR A 386 3.75 -6.91 -14.53
N LEU A 387 4.34 -6.29 -15.54
CA LEU A 387 5.47 -6.87 -16.27
C LEU A 387 6.68 -7.05 -15.35
N GLU A 388 6.99 -6.05 -14.51
CA GLU A 388 8.09 -6.12 -13.54
C GLU A 388 7.89 -7.25 -12.52
N ALA A 389 6.65 -7.58 -12.17
CA ALA A 389 6.33 -8.70 -11.30
C ALA A 389 6.44 -10.06 -12.01
N ILE A 390 6.01 -10.15 -13.27
CA ILE A 390 5.93 -11.39 -14.05
C ILE A 390 7.30 -11.84 -14.57
N ASP A 391 8.05 -10.93 -15.20
CA ASP A 391 9.27 -11.28 -15.93
C ASP A 391 10.31 -12.04 -15.08
N PRO A 392 10.62 -11.63 -13.83
CA PRO A 392 11.55 -12.39 -12.98
C PRO A 392 11.03 -13.78 -12.61
N MET A 393 9.69 -13.95 -12.48
CA MET A 393 9.11 -15.25 -12.14
C MET A 393 9.24 -16.26 -13.28
N LEU A 394 9.17 -15.82 -14.53
CA LEU A 394 9.35 -16.65 -15.71
C LEU A 394 10.76 -17.26 -15.83
N GLU A 395 11.74 -16.65 -15.17
CA GLU A 395 13.13 -17.12 -15.14
C GLU A 395 13.38 -18.19 -14.06
N THR A 396 12.42 -18.41 -13.14
CA THR A 396 12.56 -19.42 -12.06
C THR A 396 12.07 -20.78 -12.51
N PRO A 397 12.64 -21.90 -12.01
CA PRO A 397 12.17 -23.23 -12.35
C PRO A 397 10.72 -23.48 -11.91
N ALA A 398 9.98 -24.30 -12.68
CA ALA A 398 8.67 -24.80 -12.26
C ALA A 398 8.81 -25.82 -11.13
N GLY A 399 7.88 -25.81 -10.15
CA GLY A 399 7.83 -26.76 -9.05
C GLY A 399 7.08 -28.05 -9.39
N ALA A 400 6.48 -28.15 -10.57
CA ALA A 400 5.77 -29.33 -11.07
C ALA A 400 5.70 -29.32 -12.59
N SER A 401 5.44 -30.48 -13.20
CA SER A 401 4.97 -30.61 -14.58
C SER A 401 3.46 -30.85 -14.56
N LEU A 402 2.71 -30.10 -15.34
CA LEU A 402 1.25 -30.15 -15.36
C LEU A 402 0.75 -30.31 -16.80
N SER A 403 -0.02 -31.36 -17.05
CA SER A 403 -0.69 -31.63 -18.32
C SER A 403 -2.20 -31.55 -18.13
N LEU A 404 -2.90 -30.99 -19.11
CA LEU A 404 -4.33 -30.77 -19.05
C LEU A 404 -4.95 -31.04 -20.41
N THR A 405 -6.09 -31.72 -20.44
CA THR A 405 -6.94 -31.86 -21.62
C THR A 405 -8.38 -31.56 -21.25
N ALA A 406 -9.13 -31.00 -22.18
CA ALA A 406 -10.54 -30.69 -22.00
C ALA A 406 -11.31 -31.02 -23.27
N THR A 407 -12.31 -31.92 -23.17
CA THR A 407 -13.14 -32.38 -24.29
C THR A 407 -14.62 -32.18 -23.95
N ARG A 408 -15.40 -31.74 -24.94
CA ARG A 408 -16.81 -31.43 -24.77
C ARG A 408 -17.71 -32.18 -25.73
N ALA A 409 -18.74 -32.79 -25.19
CA ALA A 409 -19.81 -33.44 -25.95
C ALA A 409 -21.17 -32.83 -25.54
N GLY A 410 -21.68 -31.86 -26.31
CA GLY A 410 -22.88 -31.11 -25.95
C GLY A 410 -22.70 -30.31 -24.66
N PRO A 411 -23.54 -30.51 -23.60
CA PRO A 411 -23.34 -29.85 -22.31
C PRO A 411 -22.27 -30.49 -21.42
N LYS A 412 -21.81 -31.69 -21.71
CA LYS A 412 -20.86 -32.46 -20.91
C LYS A 412 -19.42 -32.05 -21.27
N LEU A 413 -18.66 -31.66 -20.26
CA LEU A 413 -17.24 -31.30 -20.36
C LEU A 413 -16.43 -32.25 -19.47
N ARG A 414 -15.50 -32.98 -20.07
CA ARG A 414 -14.53 -33.82 -19.39
C ARG A 414 -13.18 -33.15 -19.37
N ILE A 415 -12.58 -33.07 -18.19
CA ILE A 415 -11.26 -32.48 -17.95
C ILE A 415 -10.36 -33.54 -17.34
N ASP A 416 -9.26 -33.87 -18.00
CA ASP A 416 -8.25 -34.77 -17.47
C ASP A 416 -7.00 -33.98 -17.13
N ALA A 417 -6.61 -33.96 -15.84
CA ALA A 417 -5.45 -33.28 -15.32
C ALA A 417 -4.43 -34.29 -14.78
N LYS A 418 -3.17 -34.09 -15.15
CA LYS A 418 -2.04 -34.90 -14.69
C LYS A 418 -0.92 -34.04 -14.17
N VAL A 419 -0.48 -34.33 -12.95
CA VAL A 419 0.66 -33.68 -12.29
C VAL A 419 1.81 -34.70 -12.23
N ASP A 420 2.98 -34.26 -12.68
CA ASP A 420 4.21 -35.06 -12.62
C ASP A 420 5.35 -34.19 -12.05
N LYS A 421 6.44 -34.82 -11.63
CA LYS A 421 7.69 -34.14 -11.19
C LYS A 421 7.47 -33.11 -10.09
N LEU A 422 6.50 -33.36 -9.21
CA LEU A 422 6.24 -32.46 -8.09
C LEU A 422 7.48 -32.37 -7.18
N THR A 423 8.00 -31.16 -6.98
CA THR A 423 9.22 -30.92 -6.17
C THR A 423 8.95 -31.09 -4.68
N GLU A 424 7.76 -30.67 -4.24
CA GLU A 424 7.29 -30.78 -2.85
C GLU A 424 6.03 -31.63 -2.79
N VAL A 425 5.95 -32.52 -1.82
CA VAL A 425 4.78 -33.37 -1.59
C VAL A 425 4.32 -33.15 -0.16
N GLY A 426 3.04 -32.87 0.01
CA GLY A 426 2.46 -32.64 1.33
C GLY A 426 0.94 -32.48 1.26
N ASP A 427 0.31 -32.51 2.42
CA ASP A 427 -1.14 -32.30 2.55
C ASP A 427 -1.59 -30.87 2.22
N ASP A 428 -0.65 -29.96 2.16
CA ASP A 428 -0.82 -28.55 1.80
C ASP A 428 -0.68 -28.30 0.28
N ILE A 429 -0.22 -29.27 -0.51
CA ILE A 429 -0.10 -29.11 -1.96
C ILE A 429 -1.41 -29.54 -2.63
N ARG A 430 -1.97 -28.67 -3.45
CA ARG A 430 -3.28 -28.84 -4.07
C ARG A 430 -3.25 -28.65 -5.58
N LEU A 431 -4.02 -29.49 -6.27
CA LEU A 431 -4.44 -29.25 -7.65
C LEU A 431 -5.77 -28.50 -7.64
N ARG A 432 -5.80 -27.36 -8.30
CA ARG A 432 -7.00 -26.55 -8.52
C ARG A 432 -7.32 -26.45 -9.99
N VAL A 433 -8.61 -26.46 -10.31
CA VAL A 433 -9.10 -26.33 -11.68
C VAL A 433 -10.13 -25.23 -11.74
N ALA A 434 -10.07 -24.38 -12.77
CA ALA A 434 -11.02 -23.32 -13.02
C ALA A 434 -11.61 -23.45 -14.44
N LEU A 435 -12.92 -23.30 -14.53
CA LEU A 435 -13.65 -23.07 -15.79
C LEU A 435 -13.77 -21.58 -16.01
N VAL A 436 -13.25 -21.10 -17.13
CA VAL A 436 -13.05 -19.68 -17.41
C VAL A 436 -13.79 -19.29 -18.69
N GLU A 437 -14.53 -18.20 -18.67
CA GLU A 437 -15.09 -17.59 -19.87
C GLU A 437 -14.13 -16.51 -20.41
N GLU A 438 -13.64 -16.70 -21.64
CA GLU A 438 -12.58 -15.87 -22.22
C GLU A 438 -12.98 -14.40 -22.30
N THR A 439 -14.23 -14.13 -22.67
CA THR A 439 -14.71 -12.77 -22.91
C THR A 439 -16.17 -12.65 -22.48
N VAL A 440 -16.44 -11.70 -21.58
CA VAL A 440 -17.79 -11.39 -21.10
C VAL A 440 -18.10 -9.93 -21.35
N HIS A 441 -19.19 -9.66 -22.04
CA HIS A 441 -19.67 -8.31 -22.30
C HIS A 441 -20.63 -7.88 -21.18
N TYR A 442 -20.20 -6.92 -20.39
CA TYR A 442 -21.00 -6.28 -19.36
C TYR A 442 -20.40 -4.93 -18.99
N LYS A 443 -21.19 -3.87 -18.99
CA LYS A 443 -20.73 -2.54 -18.59
C LYS A 443 -21.32 -2.17 -17.25
N GLY A 444 -20.53 -2.33 -16.21
CA GLY A 444 -20.87 -1.87 -14.86
C GLY A 444 -20.52 -0.39 -14.61
N ARG A 445 -20.56 0.02 -13.36
CA ARG A 445 -20.29 1.39 -12.93
C ARG A 445 -18.84 1.83 -13.20
N ASN A 446 -17.90 0.88 -13.25
CA ASN A 446 -16.50 1.16 -13.57
C ASN A 446 -16.29 1.57 -15.04
N GLY A 447 -17.31 1.39 -15.91
CA GLY A 447 -17.27 1.79 -17.31
C GLY A 447 -16.46 0.88 -18.23
N VAL A 448 -15.89 -0.23 -17.72
CA VAL A 448 -15.22 -1.25 -18.54
C VAL A 448 -16.28 -2.12 -19.21
N PRO A 449 -16.35 -2.17 -20.56
CA PRO A 449 -17.45 -2.85 -21.26
C PRO A 449 -17.21 -4.34 -21.49
N VAL A 450 -15.98 -4.81 -21.33
CA VAL A 450 -15.56 -6.18 -21.64
C VAL A 450 -14.64 -6.67 -20.52
N HIS A 451 -14.90 -7.86 -20.03
CA HIS A 451 -14.11 -8.54 -19.00
C HIS A 451 -13.53 -9.83 -19.57
N HIS A 452 -12.27 -10.10 -19.29
CA HIS A 452 -11.55 -11.23 -19.84
C HIS A 452 -11.19 -12.27 -18.79
N GLN A 453 -11.17 -13.56 -19.18
CA GLN A 453 -10.75 -14.68 -18.33
C GLN A 453 -11.55 -14.78 -17.01
N VAL A 454 -12.87 -14.55 -17.11
CA VAL A 454 -13.79 -14.55 -15.96
C VAL A 454 -14.02 -15.95 -15.45
N VAL A 455 -13.71 -16.20 -14.18
CA VAL A 455 -13.89 -17.51 -13.54
C VAL A 455 -15.38 -17.74 -13.28
N ARG A 456 -15.91 -18.85 -13.84
CA ARG A 456 -17.32 -19.25 -13.74
C ARG A 456 -17.56 -20.38 -12.76
N ALA A 457 -16.61 -21.32 -12.67
CA ALA A 457 -16.66 -22.44 -11.72
C ALA A 457 -15.25 -22.89 -11.36
N MET A 458 -15.12 -23.55 -10.23
CA MET A 458 -13.91 -24.27 -9.83
C MET A 458 -14.29 -25.74 -9.55
N PRO A 459 -14.11 -26.64 -10.53
CA PRO A 459 -14.35 -28.06 -10.35
C PRO A 459 -13.46 -28.64 -9.24
N GLY A 460 -14.08 -29.29 -8.25
CA GLY A 460 -13.39 -29.73 -7.04
C GLY A 460 -13.33 -28.70 -5.92
N GLY A 461 -13.97 -27.52 -6.12
CA GLY A 461 -14.03 -26.43 -5.15
C GLY A 461 -12.77 -25.54 -5.14
N ALA A 462 -12.86 -24.39 -4.50
CA ALA A 462 -11.74 -23.45 -4.31
C ALA A 462 -10.60 -24.07 -3.47
N GLU A 463 -10.92 -24.99 -2.57
CA GLU A 463 -9.95 -25.75 -1.77
C GLU A 463 -9.06 -26.67 -2.63
N GLY A 464 -9.56 -27.12 -3.77
CA GLY A 464 -8.84 -28.00 -4.66
C GLY A 464 -8.67 -29.45 -4.14
N THR A 465 -7.86 -30.23 -4.85
CA THR A 465 -7.60 -31.65 -4.57
C THR A 465 -6.20 -31.82 -4.00
N LYS A 466 -6.07 -32.50 -2.85
CA LYS A 466 -4.77 -32.80 -2.21
C LYS A 466 -3.89 -33.67 -3.10
N LEU A 467 -2.61 -33.35 -3.16
CA LEU A 467 -1.59 -34.08 -3.88
C LEU A 467 -0.64 -34.80 -2.89
N GLY A 468 -1.03 -36.03 -2.51
CA GLY A 468 -0.23 -36.84 -1.58
C GLY A 468 0.95 -37.57 -2.21
N LYS A 469 1.19 -37.42 -3.53
CA LYS A 469 2.21 -38.18 -4.30
C LYS A 469 2.85 -37.27 -5.36
N LYS A 470 4.08 -37.63 -5.79
CA LYS A 470 4.82 -36.88 -6.85
C LYS A 470 4.16 -36.94 -8.23
N THR A 471 3.33 -37.94 -8.46
CA THR A 471 2.53 -38.09 -9.68
C THR A 471 1.07 -38.27 -9.29
N PHE A 472 0.19 -37.53 -9.94
CA PHE A 472 -1.24 -37.54 -9.64
C PHE A 472 -2.05 -37.33 -10.91
N GLU A 473 -3.14 -38.04 -11.06
CA GLU A 473 -4.08 -37.91 -12.18
C GLU A 473 -5.51 -37.80 -11.63
N LYS A 474 -6.31 -36.91 -12.22
CA LYS A 474 -7.72 -36.76 -11.88
C LYS A 474 -8.53 -36.32 -13.06
N THR A 475 -9.69 -36.91 -13.22
CA THR A 475 -10.74 -36.50 -14.16
C THR A 475 -11.81 -35.71 -13.42
N PHE A 476 -12.29 -34.65 -14.05
CA PHE A 476 -13.45 -33.89 -13.63
C PHE A 476 -14.49 -33.92 -14.74
N ASP A 477 -15.70 -34.36 -14.44
CA ASP A 477 -16.84 -34.35 -15.36
C ASP A 477 -17.77 -33.18 -14.93
N ILE A 478 -18.07 -32.29 -15.85
CA ILE A 478 -18.86 -31.07 -15.60
C ILE A 478 -20.02 -31.02 -16.58
N ASP A 479 -21.17 -30.56 -16.12
CA ASP A 479 -22.29 -30.20 -16.97
C ASP A 479 -22.42 -28.68 -17.05
N ILE A 480 -22.18 -28.09 -18.20
CA ILE A 480 -22.26 -26.63 -18.41
C ILE A 480 -23.66 -26.08 -18.13
N THR A 481 -24.71 -26.91 -18.31
CA THR A 481 -26.08 -26.51 -17.98
C THR A 481 -26.24 -26.41 -16.45
N ALA A 482 -25.64 -27.34 -15.71
CA ALA A 482 -25.64 -27.30 -14.25
C ALA A 482 -24.85 -26.11 -13.72
N VAL A 483 -23.69 -25.80 -14.30
CA VAL A 483 -22.90 -24.59 -13.96
C VAL A 483 -23.74 -23.32 -14.18
N ARG A 484 -24.43 -23.21 -15.34
CA ARG A 484 -25.30 -22.05 -15.59
C ARG A 484 -26.42 -21.94 -14.57
N LYS A 485 -27.04 -23.05 -14.23
CA LYS A 485 -28.10 -23.11 -13.21
C LYS A 485 -27.60 -22.64 -11.84
N GLU A 486 -26.44 -23.15 -11.39
CA GLU A 486 -25.81 -22.74 -10.13
C GLU A 486 -25.53 -21.25 -10.08
N LEU A 487 -24.95 -20.68 -11.15
CA LEU A 487 -24.71 -19.24 -11.27
C LEU A 487 -26.02 -18.44 -11.22
N THR A 488 -27.06 -18.90 -11.89
CA THR A 488 -28.37 -18.24 -11.87
C THR A 488 -28.95 -18.24 -10.47
N GLU A 489 -28.99 -19.40 -9.82
CA GLU A 489 -29.51 -19.54 -8.45
C GLU A 489 -28.74 -18.70 -7.44
N TYR A 490 -27.42 -18.65 -7.57
CA TYR A 490 -26.56 -17.80 -6.73
C TYR A 490 -26.92 -16.31 -6.88
N LEU A 491 -27.02 -15.82 -8.11
CA LEU A 491 -27.37 -14.41 -8.37
C LEU A 491 -28.79 -14.07 -7.93
N ASP A 492 -29.76 -14.97 -8.14
CA ASP A 492 -31.14 -14.79 -7.70
C ASP A 492 -31.26 -14.75 -6.17
N GLN A 493 -30.48 -15.58 -5.47
CA GLN A 493 -30.43 -15.54 -4.00
C GLN A 493 -29.79 -14.25 -3.49
N PHE A 494 -28.75 -13.77 -4.16
CA PHE A 494 -28.09 -12.51 -3.81
C PHE A 494 -29.03 -11.31 -4.05
N GLU A 495 -29.74 -11.29 -5.18
CA GLU A 495 -30.68 -10.23 -5.56
C GLU A 495 -31.82 -10.05 -4.55
N LYS A 496 -32.28 -11.13 -3.92
CA LYS A 496 -33.29 -11.06 -2.84
C LYS A 496 -32.85 -10.19 -1.67
N LYS A 497 -31.56 -10.07 -1.42
CA LYS A 497 -30.99 -9.27 -0.34
C LYS A 497 -30.59 -7.88 -0.83
N THR A 498 -30.01 -7.80 -2.02
CA THR A 498 -29.43 -6.57 -2.57
C THR A 498 -29.68 -6.54 -4.09
N PRO A 499 -30.54 -5.64 -4.58
CA PRO A 499 -30.87 -5.55 -6.00
C PRO A 499 -29.64 -5.21 -6.87
N PHE A 500 -29.55 -5.81 -8.06
CA PHE A 500 -28.53 -5.46 -9.03
C PHE A 500 -28.85 -4.14 -9.74
N PRO A 501 -27.83 -3.40 -10.19
CA PRO A 501 -28.00 -2.13 -10.93
C PRO A 501 -28.81 -2.28 -12.22
N THR A 502 -28.68 -3.43 -12.89
CA THR A 502 -29.40 -3.78 -14.12
C THR A 502 -29.95 -5.19 -14.05
N LYS A 503 -30.87 -5.53 -14.95
CA LYS A 503 -31.40 -6.90 -15.08
C LYS A 503 -30.46 -7.83 -15.87
N ASP A 504 -29.38 -7.31 -16.42
CA ASP A 504 -28.45 -8.10 -17.25
C ASP A 504 -27.76 -9.17 -16.42
N ARG A 505 -27.82 -10.40 -16.92
CA ARG A 505 -27.19 -11.58 -16.37
C ARG A 505 -26.34 -12.23 -17.47
N PRO A 506 -25.04 -11.87 -17.63
CA PRO A 506 -24.20 -12.40 -18.70
C PRO A 506 -23.74 -13.83 -18.40
N LEU A 507 -24.67 -14.79 -18.50
CA LEU A 507 -24.49 -16.21 -18.23
C LEU A 507 -24.53 -17.07 -19.51
N GLU A 508 -24.02 -16.53 -20.62
CA GLU A 508 -24.02 -17.24 -21.89
C GLU A 508 -23.04 -18.42 -21.91
N LEU A 509 -21.96 -18.34 -21.11
CA LEU A 509 -20.90 -19.36 -21.01
C LEU A 509 -20.36 -19.76 -22.38
N LYS A 510 -20.01 -18.76 -23.18
CA LYS A 510 -19.39 -18.90 -24.49
C LYS A 510 -17.86 -18.84 -24.39
N LYS A 511 -17.17 -19.44 -25.37
CA LYS A 511 -15.70 -19.45 -25.43
C LYS A 511 -15.06 -19.82 -24.09
N LEU A 512 -15.44 -20.98 -23.59
CA LEU A 512 -14.91 -21.51 -22.34
C LEU A 512 -13.50 -22.08 -22.53
N ARG A 513 -12.67 -21.92 -21.48
CA ARG A 513 -11.33 -22.49 -21.32
C ARG A 513 -11.22 -23.18 -19.99
N VAL A 514 -10.24 -24.05 -19.87
CA VAL A 514 -9.92 -24.70 -18.61
C VAL A 514 -8.51 -24.30 -18.19
N VAL A 515 -8.38 -23.90 -16.95
CA VAL A 515 -7.10 -23.63 -16.28
C VAL A 515 -6.93 -24.63 -15.15
N ALA A 516 -5.73 -25.19 -15.03
CA ALA A 516 -5.34 -25.95 -13.85
C ALA A 516 -4.04 -25.41 -13.28
N PHE A 517 -3.88 -25.47 -11.96
CA PHE A 517 -2.65 -25.04 -11.28
C PHE A 517 -2.40 -25.84 -10.02
N VAL A 518 -1.12 -26.00 -9.70
CA VAL A 518 -0.64 -26.63 -8.46
C VAL A 518 -0.18 -25.53 -7.51
N GLN A 519 -0.71 -25.54 -6.29
CA GLN A 519 -0.45 -24.49 -5.30
C GLN A 519 -0.19 -25.09 -3.91
N SER A 520 0.71 -24.47 -3.15
CA SER A 520 0.89 -24.74 -1.73
C SER A 520 -0.05 -23.86 -0.90
N ASP A 521 -0.89 -24.46 -0.06
CA ASP A 521 -1.76 -23.72 0.87
C ASP A 521 -0.95 -23.05 2.00
N LYS A 522 0.23 -23.59 2.29
CA LYS A 522 1.10 -23.06 3.34
C LYS A 522 1.80 -21.77 2.96
N THR A 523 2.24 -21.66 1.71
CA THR A 523 3.01 -20.50 1.22
C THR A 523 2.23 -19.64 0.24
N ASN A 524 1.05 -20.07 -0.18
CA ASN A 524 0.25 -19.57 -1.29
C ASN A 524 0.94 -19.67 -2.66
N GLU A 525 2.18 -20.15 -2.75
CA GLU A 525 2.93 -20.22 -4.00
C GLU A 525 2.29 -21.17 -5.00
N VAL A 526 2.06 -20.68 -6.22
CA VAL A 526 1.69 -21.51 -7.37
C VAL A 526 2.96 -22.08 -8.01
N LEU A 527 3.08 -23.39 -7.98
CA LEU A 527 4.25 -24.13 -8.45
C LEU A 527 4.27 -24.28 -9.97
N GLN A 528 3.09 -24.41 -10.59
CA GLN A 528 2.90 -24.49 -12.04
C GLN A 528 1.44 -24.23 -12.40
N ALA A 529 1.19 -23.69 -13.60
CA ALA A 529 -0.15 -23.51 -14.16
C ALA A 529 -0.17 -23.94 -15.63
N VAL A 530 -1.36 -24.24 -16.12
CA VAL A 530 -1.60 -24.58 -17.53
C VAL A 530 -3.01 -24.14 -17.93
N GLN A 531 -3.17 -23.69 -19.16
CA GLN A 531 -4.46 -23.37 -19.78
C GLN A 531 -4.62 -24.15 -21.06
N VAL A 532 -5.84 -24.65 -21.32
CA VAL A 532 -6.20 -25.29 -22.58
C VAL A 532 -7.55 -24.81 -23.09
N ASP A 533 -7.69 -24.80 -24.39
CA ASP A 533 -8.97 -24.64 -25.05
C ASP A 533 -9.76 -25.94 -25.01
N ILE A 534 -11.08 -25.84 -24.95
CA ILE A 534 -11.98 -26.99 -24.95
C ILE A 534 -12.14 -27.52 -26.36
N LYS A 535 -11.82 -28.80 -26.60
CA LYS A 535 -12.01 -29.48 -27.87
C LYS A 535 -13.40 -30.08 -27.94
N GLU A 536 -14.15 -29.80 -29.00
CA GLU A 536 -15.42 -30.46 -29.25
C GLU A 536 -15.18 -31.91 -29.74
N GLU A 537 -15.88 -32.85 -29.14
CA GLU A 537 -15.88 -34.21 -29.67
C GLU A 537 -16.54 -34.23 -31.05
N PRO A 538 -15.98 -34.98 -32.03
CA PRO A 538 -16.62 -35.13 -33.32
C PRO A 538 -17.99 -35.78 -33.13
N LYS A 539 -19.04 -35.15 -33.65
CA LYS A 539 -20.38 -35.78 -33.64
C LYS A 539 -20.26 -37.15 -34.28
N LYS A 540 -20.62 -38.21 -33.56
CA LYS A 540 -20.77 -39.54 -34.19
C LYS A 540 -21.70 -39.36 -35.37
N LYS A 541 -21.21 -39.65 -36.57
CA LYS A 541 -22.07 -39.72 -37.76
C LYS A 541 -23.10 -40.79 -37.43
N ASP A 542 -24.39 -40.42 -37.48
CA ASP A 542 -25.46 -41.38 -37.37
C ASP A 542 -25.22 -42.46 -38.43
N GLU A 543 -24.98 -43.72 -37.98
CA GLU A 543 -24.98 -44.84 -38.88
C GLU A 543 -26.34 -44.89 -39.58
N PRO A 544 -26.40 -44.96 -40.93
CA PRO A 544 -27.66 -45.04 -41.62
C PRO A 544 -28.40 -46.28 -41.13
N LYS A 545 -29.61 -46.07 -40.55
CA LYS A 545 -30.50 -47.17 -40.18
C LYS A 545 -30.66 -48.08 -41.39
N LYS A 546 -30.17 -49.36 -41.28
CA LYS A 546 -30.47 -50.38 -42.25
C LYS A 546 -31.96 -50.45 -42.45
N LYS A 547 -32.43 -50.14 -43.65
CA LYS A 547 -33.80 -50.41 -44.06
C LYS A 547 -34.00 -51.91 -43.99
N GLU A 548 -34.87 -52.41 -43.10
CA GLU A 548 -35.44 -53.75 -43.17
C GLU A 548 -36.22 -53.85 -44.46
N GLU A 549 -35.70 -54.64 -45.40
CA GLU A 549 -36.43 -55.09 -46.58
C GLU A 549 -37.57 -55.99 -46.15
N ALA A 550 -38.78 -55.51 -46.26
CA ALA A 550 -39.98 -56.34 -46.10
C ALA A 550 -40.01 -57.43 -47.18
N LYS A 551 -39.80 -58.67 -46.82
CA LYS A 551 -40.09 -59.83 -47.65
C LYS A 551 -41.58 -59.80 -48.00
N LYS A 552 -41.88 -59.56 -49.29
CA LYS A 552 -43.18 -59.88 -49.86
C LYS A 552 -43.18 -61.36 -50.11
N ASP A 553 -43.93 -62.10 -49.29
CA ASP A 553 -44.41 -63.47 -49.63
C ASP A 553 -45.36 -63.35 -50.82
N LYS A 554 -44.99 -63.99 -51.90
CA LYS A 554 -45.86 -64.41 -52.99
C LYS A 554 -46.26 -65.84 -52.73
N ASP A 555 -47.53 -65.99 -52.43
CA ASP A 555 -48.22 -67.26 -52.71
C ASP A 555 -49.39 -66.96 -53.62
N ASP A 556 -49.44 -67.69 -54.73
CA ASP A 556 -50.45 -68.07 -55.75
C ASP A 556 -51.57 -67.05 -56.11
#